data_f6cfea165074f9ec8fa235808826d867
#
_entry.id   f6cfea165074f9ec8fa235808826d867
#
_cell.length_a   1.000
_cell.length_b   1.000
_cell.length_c   1.000
_cell.angle_alpha   90.00
_cell.angle_beta   90.00
_cell.angle_gamma   90.00
#
_symmetry.space_group_name_H-M   'P 1'
#
loop_
_entity.id
_entity.type
_entity.pdbx_description
1 polymer ?
#
loop_
_entity_poly.entity_id
_entity_poly.type
_entity_poly.pdbx_seq_one_letter_code
_entity_poly.pdbx_strand_id
1 'polypeptide(L)'
;LTEQNARLQQEIRDRQQAEAALRRSEAQNQAVLAAIPDLMFRVRRDGVYLDYFPSRGFYEPLMPGVERIGRQMSDVIPAEMALRQQQYMELVLQTGEIEIYEQQYEVDGRLYEEEVRIVVSGEDEVLFIVRDIGDRRRIERALYEAQRKSEILLLNILPKVIADQLKKNQDSAAQENGAIAEQFSEATILFADIVDFTSQAARTRPTDLVSLLNQIFSTFDQLIEQHGLEKIKTIGDAYMAVGGLPIPRNDHAEAIADLALDMQQSIQQFHRDNGEPFQLRIGINTGAVVAGVIGIKKFSYDLWGDTVNVASRMETQGEAGKIQVTAATYQRIKHSYRFEKRGAIAVKGKGEMTTYWLLAKACDDKPLRASVELTAKTN
;
A
#
# COMPACT_ATOMS: atom_id res chain seq x y z
N LEU A 1 -42.16 74.37 -32.74
CA LEU A 1 -41.38 73.48 -33.65
C LEU A 1 -39.94 73.30 -33.21
N THR A 2 -39.22 74.30 -32.72
CA THR A 2 -37.81 74.25 -32.29
C THR A 2 -37.62 73.45 -31.02
N GLU A 3 -38.46 73.54 -30.03
CA GLU A 3 -38.41 72.77 -28.79
C GLU A 3 -38.74 71.29 -28.94
N GLN A 4 -39.67 71.01 -29.81
CA GLN A 4 -40.09 69.67 -30.15
C GLN A 4 -39.01 68.91 -30.93
N ASN A 5 -38.31 69.60 -31.83
CA ASN A 5 -37.15 69.05 -32.55
C ASN A 5 -35.95 68.82 -31.61
N ALA A 6 -35.70 69.72 -30.66
CA ALA A 6 -34.63 69.50 -29.65
C ALA A 6 -34.90 68.27 -28.76
N ARG A 7 -36.13 68.07 -28.38
CA ARG A 7 -36.57 66.92 -27.57
C ARG A 7 -36.42 65.58 -28.33
N LEU A 8 -36.86 65.57 -29.59
CA LEU A 8 -36.70 64.44 -30.49
C LEU A 8 -35.21 64.10 -30.71
N GLN A 9 -34.37 65.09 -30.94
CA GLN A 9 -32.93 64.88 -31.09
C GLN A 9 -32.27 64.32 -29.80
N GLN A 10 -32.75 64.73 -28.63
CA GLN A 10 -32.26 64.18 -27.38
C GLN A 10 -32.69 62.71 -27.20
N GLU A 11 -33.93 62.41 -27.49
CA GLU A 11 -34.48 61.03 -27.40
C GLU A 11 -33.77 60.07 -28.39
N ILE A 12 -33.44 60.53 -29.60
CA ILE A 12 -32.65 59.79 -30.58
C ILE A 12 -31.22 59.51 -30.01
N ARG A 13 -30.56 60.52 -29.42
CA ARG A 13 -29.24 60.35 -28.82
C ARG A 13 -29.28 59.35 -27.65
N ASP A 14 -30.25 59.47 -26.77
CA ASP A 14 -30.39 58.56 -25.61
C ASP A 14 -30.65 57.13 -26.07
N ARG A 15 -31.50 56.94 -27.07
CA ARG A 15 -31.73 55.62 -27.68
C ARG A 15 -30.48 55.03 -28.35
N GLN A 16 -29.73 55.86 -29.10
CA GLN A 16 -28.50 55.43 -29.72
C GLN A 16 -27.42 55.03 -28.70
N GLN A 17 -27.34 55.79 -27.60
CA GLN A 17 -26.43 55.44 -26.49
C GLN A 17 -26.85 54.13 -25.78
N ALA A 18 -28.15 53.95 -25.54
CA ALA A 18 -28.67 52.71 -24.95
C ALA A 18 -28.42 51.49 -25.89
N GLU A 19 -28.68 51.64 -27.19
CA GLU A 19 -28.39 50.59 -28.15
C GLU A 19 -26.89 50.25 -28.26
N ALA A 20 -26.02 51.29 -28.22
CA ALA A 20 -24.57 51.06 -28.22
C ALA A 20 -24.08 50.39 -26.93
N ALA A 21 -24.64 50.77 -25.77
CA ALA A 21 -24.34 50.12 -24.48
C ALA A 21 -24.80 48.67 -24.47
N LEU A 22 -26.01 48.39 -24.95
CA LEU A 22 -26.53 47.00 -25.08
C LEU A 22 -25.65 46.15 -25.97
N ARG A 23 -25.31 46.62 -27.20
CA ARG A 23 -24.41 45.90 -28.12
C ARG A 23 -23.04 45.61 -27.50
N ARG A 24 -22.49 46.57 -26.73
CA ARG A 24 -21.22 46.39 -26.04
C ARG A 24 -21.35 45.30 -24.96
N SER A 25 -22.42 45.30 -24.17
CA SER A 25 -22.71 44.30 -23.13
C SER A 25 -22.89 42.90 -23.75
N GLU A 26 -23.66 42.81 -24.83
CA GLU A 26 -23.87 41.55 -25.56
C GLU A 26 -22.56 41.00 -26.13
N ALA A 27 -21.72 41.84 -26.77
CA ALA A 27 -20.42 41.43 -27.28
C ALA A 27 -19.48 40.97 -26.15
N GLN A 28 -19.50 41.62 -25.00
CA GLN A 28 -18.72 41.28 -23.83
C GLN A 28 -19.18 39.92 -23.25
N ASN A 29 -20.48 39.72 -23.13
CA ASN A 29 -21.07 38.46 -22.66
C ASN A 29 -20.74 37.28 -23.60
N GLN A 30 -20.84 37.52 -24.91
CA GLN A 30 -20.46 36.51 -25.92
C GLN A 30 -18.97 36.14 -25.84
N ALA A 31 -18.10 37.12 -25.61
CA ALA A 31 -16.67 36.89 -25.48
C ALA A 31 -16.36 36.06 -24.20
N VAL A 32 -17.04 36.32 -23.09
CA VAL A 32 -16.91 35.53 -21.84
C VAL A 32 -17.36 34.09 -22.07
N LEU A 33 -18.54 33.91 -22.64
CA LEU A 33 -19.07 32.57 -22.95
C LEU A 33 -18.15 31.78 -23.90
N ALA A 34 -17.60 32.44 -24.93
CA ALA A 34 -16.68 31.83 -25.91
C ALA A 34 -15.31 31.48 -25.31
N ALA A 35 -14.92 32.08 -24.17
CA ALA A 35 -13.67 31.79 -23.45
C ALA A 35 -13.77 30.61 -22.49
N ILE A 36 -14.99 30.20 -22.10
CA ILE A 36 -15.22 29.06 -21.22
C ILE A 36 -15.07 27.76 -22.04
N PRO A 37 -14.19 26.84 -21.61
CA PRO A 37 -13.94 25.60 -22.36
C PRO A 37 -15.01 24.53 -22.12
N ASP A 38 -16.04 24.83 -21.36
CA ASP A 38 -17.10 23.89 -21.00
C ASP A 38 -18.25 23.92 -22.02
N LEU A 39 -18.93 22.81 -22.21
CA LEU A 39 -20.18 22.75 -22.94
C LEU A 39 -21.28 23.40 -22.12
N MET A 40 -22.05 24.31 -22.71
CA MET A 40 -23.16 24.96 -22.03
C MET A 40 -24.44 24.89 -22.87
N PHE A 41 -25.57 24.73 -22.19
CA PHE A 41 -26.88 24.79 -22.84
C PHE A 41 -27.95 25.21 -21.85
N ARG A 42 -28.95 25.96 -22.33
CA ARG A 42 -30.14 26.32 -21.56
C ARG A 42 -31.27 25.38 -21.90
N VAL A 43 -31.99 25.01 -20.86
CA VAL A 43 -33.16 24.14 -20.96
C VAL A 43 -34.30 24.75 -20.17
N ARG A 44 -35.50 24.71 -20.78
CA ARG A 44 -36.74 25.11 -20.12
C ARG A 44 -37.22 23.95 -19.22
N ARG A 45 -38.01 24.26 -18.21
CA ARG A 45 -38.55 23.32 -17.22
C ARG A 45 -39.18 22.07 -17.81
N ASP A 46 -39.81 22.18 -19.00
CA ASP A 46 -40.38 21.05 -19.74
C ASP A 46 -39.35 20.18 -20.46
N GLY A 47 -38.07 20.47 -20.33
CA GLY A 47 -36.95 19.69 -20.90
C GLY A 47 -36.58 20.10 -22.33
N VAL A 48 -37.10 21.23 -22.87
CA VAL A 48 -36.77 21.71 -24.23
C VAL A 48 -35.49 22.53 -24.20
N TYR A 49 -34.56 22.21 -25.10
CA TYR A 49 -33.34 23.00 -25.33
C TYR A 49 -33.69 24.37 -25.91
N LEU A 50 -33.25 25.44 -25.23
CA LEU A 50 -33.43 26.83 -25.68
C LEU A 50 -32.22 27.38 -26.39
N ASP A 51 -31.02 27.13 -25.81
CA ASP A 51 -29.75 27.55 -26.38
C ASP A 51 -28.71 26.45 -26.22
N TYR A 52 -27.72 26.50 -27.07
CA TYR A 52 -26.62 25.53 -27.08
C TYR A 52 -25.32 26.24 -27.47
N PHE A 53 -24.31 26.17 -26.57
CA PHE A 53 -22.99 26.78 -26.71
C PHE A 53 -21.93 25.65 -26.71
N PRO A 54 -21.50 25.20 -27.90
CA PRO A 54 -20.51 24.12 -27.98
C PRO A 54 -19.16 24.60 -27.43
N SER A 55 -18.52 23.75 -26.65
CA SER A 55 -17.17 24.00 -26.15
C SER A 55 -16.14 23.93 -27.29
N ARG A 56 -15.14 24.82 -27.27
CA ARG A 56 -13.98 24.71 -28.17
C ARG A 56 -13.06 23.60 -27.68
N GLY A 57 -13.05 22.46 -28.37
CA GLY A 57 -12.20 21.31 -28.08
C GLY A 57 -12.86 20.21 -27.26
N PHE A 58 -14.08 20.43 -26.78
CA PHE A 58 -14.89 19.36 -26.19
C PHE A 58 -15.46 18.49 -27.31
N TYR A 59 -15.08 17.23 -27.34
CA TYR A 59 -15.71 16.26 -28.23
C TYR A 59 -17.06 15.87 -27.65
N GLU A 60 -18.12 16.14 -28.37
CA GLU A 60 -19.47 15.80 -27.99
C GLU A 60 -19.79 14.35 -28.37
N PRO A 61 -19.72 13.40 -27.43
CA PRO A 61 -19.89 11.99 -27.76
C PRO A 61 -21.35 11.58 -27.93
N LEU A 62 -22.27 12.33 -27.31
CA LEU A 62 -23.68 12.05 -27.40
C LEU A 62 -24.29 12.78 -28.59
N MET A 63 -24.67 12.05 -29.64
CA MET A 63 -25.31 12.54 -30.87
C MET A 63 -24.58 13.73 -31.56
N PRO A 64 -23.38 13.52 -32.06
CA PRO A 64 -22.63 14.57 -32.79
C PRO A 64 -23.42 15.06 -34.02
N GLY A 65 -23.50 16.38 -34.18
CA GLY A 65 -24.14 17.01 -35.34
C GLY A 65 -25.67 17.07 -35.30
N VAL A 66 -26.30 16.71 -34.21
CA VAL A 66 -27.75 16.85 -34.05
C VAL A 66 -28.10 18.26 -33.59
N GLU A 67 -28.98 18.94 -34.33
CA GLU A 67 -29.56 20.21 -33.88
C GLU A 67 -30.45 19.96 -32.63
N ARG A 68 -30.11 20.62 -31.51
CA ARG A 68 -30.76 20.40 -30.23
C ARG A 68 -31.83 21.42 -29.91
N ILE A 69 -31.66 22.65 -30.37
CA ILE A 69 -32.57 23.76 -30.06
C ILE A 69 -34.00 23.38 -30.48
N GLY A 70 -34.93 23.54 -29.56
CA GLY A 70 -36.35 23.20 -29.76
C GLY A 70 -36.69 21.70 -29.58
N ARG A 71 -35.71 20.80 -29.34
CA ARG A 71 -35.97 19.38 -29.03
C ARG A 71 -36.05 19.11 -27.54
N GLN A 72 -36.71 18.03 -27.18
CA GLN A 72 -36.74 17.50 -25.83
C GLN A 72 -35.41 16.82 -25.48
N MET A 73 -34.97 16.94 -24.24
CA MET A 73 -33.78 16.22 -23.73
C MET A 73 -33.86 14.71 -23.96
N SER A 74 -35.04 14.13 -23.75
CA SER A 74 -35.30 12.69 -23.95
C SER A 74 -35.07 12.21 -25.39
N ASP A 75 -35.11 13.11 -26.36
CA ASP A 75 -34.91 12.80 -27.79
C ASP A 75 -33.43 12.93 -28.21
N VAL A 76 -32.61 13.52 -27.33
CA VAL A 76 -31.21 13.89 -27.62
C VAL A 76 -30.20 13.06 -26.83
N ILE A 77 -30.55 12.71 -25.60
CA ILE A 77 -29.66 11.96 -24.69
C ILE A 77 -30.36 10.68 -24.20
N PRO A 78 -29.60 9.68 -23.69
CA PRO A 78 -30.18 8.47 -23.14
C PRO A 78 -31.24 8.75 -22.08
N ALA A 79 -32.34 8.00 -22.09
CA ALA A 79 -33.53 8.23 -21.25
C ALA A 79 -33.20 8.32 -19.75
N GLU A 80 -32.27 7.47 -19.27
CA GLU A 80 -31.83 7.50 -17.85
C GLU A 80 -31.11 8.81 -17.50
N MET A 81 -30.28 9.31 -18.41
CA MET A 81 -29.56 10.57 -18.23
C MET A 81 -30.56 11.76 -18.29
N ALA A 82 -31.50 11.74 -19.24
CA ALA A 82 -32.53 12.77 -19.34
C ALA A 82 -33.38 12.83 -18.06
N LEU A 83 -33.80 11.69 -17.52
CA LEU A 83 -34.57 11.63 -16.29
C LEU A 83 -33.77 12.19 -15.10
N ARG A 84 -32.51 11.84 -14.98
CA ARG A 84 -31.62 12.36 -13.93
C ARG A 84 -31.45 13.88 -14.04
N GLN A 85 -31.16 14.37 -15.24
CA GLN A 85 -31.03 15.81 -15.47
C GLN A 85 -32.30 16.56 -15.16
N GLN A 86 -33.46 16.00 -15.47
CA GLN A 86 -34.75 16.61 -15.17
C GLN A 86 -35.02 16.66 -13.66
N GLN A 87 -34.63 15.65 -12.90
CA GLN A 87 -34.74 15.66 -11.43
C GLN A 87 -33.89 16.78 -10.80
N TYR A 88 -32.62 16.90 -11.22
CA TYR A 88 -31.76 17.98 -10.74
C TYR A 88 -32.24 19.36 -11.17
N MET A 89 -32.74 19.51 -12.39
CA MET A 89 -33.30 20.76 -12.90
C MET A 89 -34.51 21.20 -12.05
N GLU A 90 -35.41 20.28 -11.72
CA GLU A 90 -36.56 20.58 -10.88
C GLU A 90 -36.14 21.02 -9.47
N LEU A 91 -35.11 20.35 -8.90
CA LEU A 91 -34.54 20.71 -7.60
C LEU A 91 -33.95 22.13 -7.62
N VAL A 92 -33.15 22.45 -8.65
CA VAL A 92 -32.53 23.78 -8.83
C VAL A 92 -33.60 24.86 -9.00
N LEU A 93 -34.67 24.60 -9.76
CA LEU A 93 -35.76 25.57 -9.95
C LEU A 93 -36.60 25.77 -8.67
N GLN A 94 -36.69 24.76 -7.79
CA GLN A 94 -37.43 24.85 -6.53
C GLN A 94 -36.61 25.58 -5.43
N THR A 95 -35.32 25.29 -5.34
CA THR A 95 -34.44 25.78 -4.27
C THR A 95 -33.76 27.08 -4.62
N GLY A 96 -33.49 27.32 -5.90
CA GLY A 96 -32.62 28.39 -6.38
C GLY A 96 -31.13 28.13 -6.15
N GLU A 97 -30.76 27.00 -5.57
CA GLU A 97 -29.38 26.62 -5.29
C GLU A 97 -28.72 25.94 -6.50
N ILE A 98 -27.39 26.02 -6.57
CA ILE A 98 -26.60 25.37 -7.64
C ILE A 98 -26.43 23.90 -7.29
N GLU A 99 -26.76 23.02 -8.24
CA GLU A 99 -26.46 21.60 -8.12
C GLU A 99 -25.24 21.22 -8.96
N ILE A 100 -24.39 20.36 -8.38
CA ILE A 100 -23.19 19.86 -9.04
C ILE A 100 -23.14 18.34 -8.83
N TYR A 101 -23.00 17.59 -9.93
CA TYR A 101 -22.79 16.16 -9.86
C TYR A 101 -21.83 15.69 -10.94
N GLU A 102 -21.19 14.54 -10.70
CA GLU A 102 -20.35 13.87 -11.69
C GLU A 102 -21.14 12.73 -12.35
N GLN A 103 -20.91 12.54 -13.62
CA GLN A 103 -21.47 11.42 -14.38
C GLN A 103 -20.41 10.75 -15.23
N GLN A 104 -20.63 9.47 -15.48
CA GLN A 104 -19.81 8.69 -16.41
C GLN A 104 -20.75 7.91 -17.35
N TYR A 105 -20.33 7.77 -18.59
CA TYR A 105 -21.03 6.99 -19.60
C TYR A 105 -20.04 6.50 -20.67
N GLU A 106 -20.41 5.46 -21.38
CA GLU A 106 -19.58 4.85 -22.41
C GLU A 106 -20.23 5.05 -23.79
N VAL A 107 -19.44 5.50 -24.76
CA VAL A 107 -19.83 5.60 -26.17
C VAL A 107 -18.74 4.99 -27.01
N ASP A 108 -19.08 4.05 -27.87
CA ASP A 108 -18.16 3.36 -28.79
C ASP A 108 -16.92 2.77 -28.09
N GLY A 109 -17.09 2.21 -26.88
CA GLY A 109 -16.03 1.62 -26.07
C GLY A 109 -15.08 2.64 -25.39
N ARG A 110 -15.43 3.92 -25.42
CA ARG A 110 -14.70 4.98 -24.73
C ARG A 110 -15.50 5.53 -23.57
N LEU A 111 -14.87 5.54 -22.38
CA LEU A 111 -15.43 6.11 -21.16
C LEU A 111 -15.27 7.63 -21.18
N TYR A 112 -16.37 8.33 -20.94
CA TYR A 112 -16.45 9.77 -20.74
C TYR A 112 -16.82 10.06 -19.29
N GLU A 113 -16.14 11.02 -18.70
CA GLU A 113 -16.34 11.45 -17.32
C GLU A 113 -16.55 12.95 -17.29
N GLU A 114 -17.68 13.39 -16.78
CA GLU A 114 -18.13 14.78 -16.83
C GLU A 114 -18.59 15.27 -15.46
N GLU A 115 -18.27 16.52 -15.15
CA GLU A 115 -18.89 17.29 -14.09
C GLU A 115 -20.01 18.14 -14.70
N VAL A 116 -21.21 17.97 -14.20
CA VAL A 116 -22.38 18.74 -14.62
C VAL A 116 -22.77 19.70 -13.52
N ARG A 117 -22.88 20.98 -13.88
CA ARG A 117 -23.34 22.03 -13.00
C ARG A 117 -24.62 22.62 -13.56
N ILE A 118 -25.61 22.80 -12.71
CA ILE A 118 -26.95 23.33 -13.08
C ILE A 118 -27.22 24.57 -12.23
N VAL A 119 -27.59 25.64 -12.92
CA VAL A 119 -27.92 26.94 -12.27
C VAL A 119 -29.21 27.50 -12.85
N VAL A 120 -29.96 28.25 -12.06
CA VAL A 120 -31.15 28.98 -12.53
C VAL A 120 -30.68 30.05 -13.52
N SER A 121 -31.34 30.13 -14.69
CA SER A 121 -31.05 31.16 -15.72
C SER A 121 -32.26 32.00 -16.09
N GLY A 122 -33.45 31.66 -15.61
CA GLY A 122 -34.71 32.38 -15.81
C GLY A 122 -35.79 31.85 -14.89
N GLU A 123 -37.03 32.31 -15.05
CA GLU A 123 -38.16 31.95 -14.15
C GLU A 123 -38.47 30.45 -14.23
N ASP A 124 -38.42 29.85 -15.42
CA ASP A 124 -38.63 28.41 -15.69
C ASP A 124 -37.47 27.81 -16.54
N GLU A 125 -36.27 28.33 -16.38
CA GLU A 125 -35.11 27.96 -17.20
C GLU A 125 -33.86 27.72 -16.36
N VAL A 126 -33.06 26.74 -16.75
CA VAL A 126 -31.77 26.45 -16.15
C VAL A 126 -30.67 26.46 -17.22
N LEU A 127 -29.46 26.80 -16.79
CA LEU A 127 -28.24 26.65 -17.54
C LEU A 127 -27.47 25.44 -17.02
N PHE A 128 -27.19 24.51 -17.92
CA PHE A 128 -26.26 23.41 -17.71
C PHE A 128 -24.87 23.83 -18.16
N ILE A 129 -23.87 23.50 -17.35
CA ILE A 129 -22.46 23.64 -17.66
C ILE A 129 -21.84 22.27 -17.50
N VAL A 130 -21.31 21.70 -18.58
CA VAL A 130 -20.75 20.35 -18.62
C VAL A 130 -19.27 20.44 -18.92
N ARG A 131 -18.48 19.94 -17.98
CA ARG A 131 -17.02 19.94 -18.06
C ARG A 131 -16.49 18.51 -18.20
N ASP A 132 -15.66 18.25 -19.21
CA ASP A 132 -14.89 17.02 -19.29
C ASP A 132 -13.83 16.98 -18.17
N ILE A 133 -13.92 15.97 -17.31
CA ILE A 133 -12.98 15.72 -16.23
C ILE A 133 -12.15 14.46 -16.45
N GLY A 134 -12.25 13.84 -17.63
CA GLY A 134 -11.61 12.55 -17.93
C GLY A 134 -10.07 12.63 -17.86
N ASP A 135 -9.45 13.69 -18.36
CA ASP A 135 -8.00 13.88 -18.25
C ASP A 135 -7.56 14.08 -16.80
N ARG A 136 -8.28 14.90 -16.05
CA ARG A 136 -8.02 15.12 -14.61
C ARG A 136 -8.13 13.79 -13.84
N ARG A 137 -9.19 13.03 -14.07
CA ARG A 137 -9.41 11.74 -13.42
C ARG A 137 -8.34 10.70 -13.79
N ARG A 138 -7.88 10.68 -15.04
CA ARG A 138 -6.78 9.82 -15.47
C ARG A 138 -5.48 10.16 -14.73
N ILE A 139 -5.15 11.44 -14.61
CA ILE A 139 -3.95 11.89 -13.89
C ILE A 139 -4.05 11.56 -12.40
N GLU A 140 -5.20 11.81 -11.77
CA GLU A 140 -5.44 11.50 -10.36
C GLU A 140 -5.29 9.98 -10.09
N ARG A 141 -5.87 9.11 -10.96
CA ARG A 141 -5.72 7.64 -10.85
C ARG A 141 -4.27 7.21 -11.04
N ALA A 142 -3.59 7.71 -12.07
CA ALA A 142 -2.20 7.38 -12.32
C ALA A 142 -1.28 7.80 -11.17
N LEU A 143 -1.53 8.97 -10.58
CA LEU A 143 -0.80 9.46 -9.41
C LEU A 143 -1.04 8.55 -8.19
N TYR A 144 -2.30 8.20 -7.92
CA TYR A 144 -2.65 7.30 -6.83
C TYR A 144 -2.01 5.91 -6.99
N GLU A 145 -2.05 5.34 -8.19
CA GLU A 145 -1.42 4.05 -8.49
C GLU A 145 0.12 4.11 -8.34
N ALA A 146 0.74 5.19 -8.83
CA ALA A 146 2.18 5.39 -8.68
C ALA A 146 2.58 5.53 -7.20
N GLN A 147 1.81 6.29 -6.44
CA GLN A 147 2.03 6.48 -5.01
C GLN A 147 1.87 5.16 -4.23
N ARG A 148 0.79 4.41 -4.50
CA ARG A 148 0.56 3.09 -3.91
C ARG A 148 1.68 2.11 -4.24
N LYS A 149 2.12 2.08 -5.50
CA LYS A 149 3.24 1.23 -5.94
C LYS A 149 4.54 1.59 -5.24
N SER A 150 4.84 2.88 -5.10
CA SER A 150 6.00 3.37 -4.36
C SER A 150 5.94 2.96 -2.88
N GLU A 151 4.77 3.04 -2.26
CA GLU A 151 4.57 2.63 -0.86
C GLU A 151 4.79 1.13 -0.65
N ILE A 152 4.24 0.28 -1.52
CA ILE A 152 4.47 -1.16 -1.48
C ILE A 152 5.97 -1.48 -1.61
N LEU A 153 6.68 -0.84 -2.53
CA LEU A 153 8.12 -1.04 -2.70
C LEU A 153 8.91 -0.62 -1.46
N LEU A 154 8.53 0.48 -0.80
CA LEU A 154 9.17 0.92 0.45
C LEU A 154 8.94 -0.08 1.58
N LEU A 155 7.73 -0.59 1.74
CA LEU A 155 7.36 -1.58 2.76
C LEU A 155 8.00 -2.96 2.54
N ASN A 156 8.43 -3.28 1.31
CA ASN A 156 9.21 -4.48 1.03
C ASN A 156 10.67 -4.38 1.48
N ILE A 157 11.14 -3.17 1.82
CA ILE A 157 12.54 -2.92 2.21
C ILE A 157 12.64 -2.56 3.69
N LEU A 158 11.63 -1.89 4.25
CA LEU A 158 11.64 -1.35 5.60
C LEU A 158 10.38 -1.74 6.37
N PRO A 159 10.48 -2.01 7.68
CA PRO A 159 9.31 -2.17 8.53
C PRO A 159 8.43 -0.92 8.48
N LYS A 160 7.11 -1.10 8.53
CA LYS A 160 6.14 -0.01 8.37
C LYS A 160 6.39 1.17 9.32
N VAL A 161 6.67 0.90 10.58
CA VAL A 161 6.94 1.93 11.59
C VAL A 161 8.15 2.80 11.18
N ILE A 162 9.19 2.17 10.65
CA ILE A 162 10.40 2.85 10.19
C ILE A 162 10.15 3.63 8.90
N ALA A 163 9.38 3.07 7.97
CA ALA A 163 8.98 3.76 6.74
C ALA A 163 8.15 5.03 7.05
N ASP A 164 7.24 4.97 8.03
CA ASP A 164 6.43 6.10 8.47
C ASP A 164 7.27 7.19 9.17
N GLN A 165 8.28 6.78 9.95
CA GLN A 165 9.24 7.72 10.57
C GLN A 165 10.09 8.44 9.52
N LEU A 166 10.58 7.73 8.50
CA LEU A 166 11.34 8.32 7.40
C LEU A 166 10.52 9.35 6.62
N LYS A 167 9.24 9.04 6.33
CA LYS A 167 8.33 9.99 5.65
C LYS A 167 8.16 11.27 6.48
N LYS A 168 7.94 11.15 7.78
CA LYS A 168 7.78 12.32 8.68
C LYS A 168 9.06 13.17 8.80
N ASN A 169 10.22 12.53 8.79
CA ASN A 169 11.51 13.23 8.90
C ASN A 169 11.91 13.94 7.60
N GLN A 170 11.44 13.49 6.42
CA GLN A 170 11.66 14.20 5.16
C GLN A 170 10.89 15.53 5.09
N ASP A 171 9.74 15.62 5.74
CA ASP A 171 8.96 16.86 5.84
C ASP A 171 9.54 17.87 6.82
N SER A 172 10.48 17.43 7.70
CA SER A 172 11.14 18.26 8.71
C SER A 172 12.57 18.58 8.26
N ALA A 173 12.77 19.72 7.63
CA ALA A 173 14.08 20.21 7.13
C ALA A 173 15.18 20.43 8.21
N ALA A 174 15.10 19.81 9.38
CA ALA A 174 15.84 20.14 10.58
C ALA A 174 16.78 19.05 11.14
N GLN A 175 17.05 17.96 10.42
CA GLN A 175 18.03 16.97 10.93
C GLN A 175 19.19 16.76 9.97
N GLU A 176 20.35 17.33 10.32
CA GLU A 176 21.62 17.24 9.59
C GLU A 176 22.22 15.82 9.48
N ASN A 177 21.66 14.81 10.18
CA ASN A 177 22.11 13.42 10.10
C ASN A 177 20.88 12.48 10.13
N GLY A 178 20.34 12.17 8.97
CA GLY A 178 19.15 11.33 8.77
C GLY A 178 19.26 9.85 9.21
N ALA A 179 20.09 9.53 10.21
CA ALA A 179 20.19 8.18 10.77
C ALA A 179 19.06 7.97 11.79
N ILE A 180 18.15 7.05 11.50
CA ILE A 180 17.19 6.55 12.48
C ILE A 180 17.89 5.44 13.25
N ALA A 181 18.15 5.64 14.54
CA ALA A 181 18.69 4.62 15.42
C ALA A 181 17.93 4.65 16.75
N GLU A 182 17.47 3.49 17.21
CA GLU A 182 16.70 3.32 18.43
C GLU A 182 17.31 2.19 19.26
N GLN A 183 17.43 2.41 20.57
CA GLN A 183 17.92 1.40 21.51
C GLN A 183 16.77 0.65 22.13
N PHE A 184 16.81 -0.67 22.03
CA PHE A 184 15.88 -1.59 22.66
C PHE A 184 16.59 -2.27 23.83
N SER A 185 15.96 -2.23 25.00
CA SER A 185 16.52 -2.85 26.22
C SER A 185 16.57 -4.37 26.12
N GLU A 186 15.67 -4.96 25.33
CA GLU A 186 15.58 -6.40 25.18
C GLU A 186 14.92 -6.78 23.86
N ALA A 187 15.55 -7.70 23.13
CA ALA A 187 15.06 -8.35 21.94
C ALA A 187 15.63 -9.76 21.85
N THR A 188 14.98 -10.65 21.11
CA THR A 188 15.51 -12.00 20.85
C THR A 188 15.84 -12.14 19.39
N ILE A 189 17.08 -12.53 19.11
CA ILE A 189 17.65 -12.64 17.77
C ILE A 189 17.87 -14.09 17.45
N LEU A 190 17.49 -14.48 16.22
CA LEU A 190 17.70 -15.77 15.63
C LEU A 190 18.59 -15.67 14.40
N PHE A 191 19.58 -16.53 14.33
CA PHE A 191 20.29 -16.87 13.09
C PHE A 191 20.02 -18.33 12.75
N ALA A 192 19.66 -18.59 11.49
CA ALA A 192 19.50 -19.94 10.95
C ALA A 192 20.32 -20.07 9.70
N ASP A 193 21.12 -21.13 9.59
CA ASP A 193 22.02 -21.43 8.48
C ASP A 193 21.70 -22.81 7.91
N ILE A 194 21.75 -22.95 6.57
CA ILE A 194 21.47 -24.21 5.90
C ILE A 194 22.76 -25.04 5.85
N VAL A 195 22.76 -26.15 6.57
CA VAL A 195 23.96 -27.00 6.72
C VAL A 195 24.42 -27.54 5.36
N ASP A 196 25.76 -27.44 5.09
CA ASP A 196 26.42 -27.90 3.87
C ASP A 196 25.92 -27.25 2.56
N PHE A 197 25.21 -26.14 2.62
CA PHE A 197 24.67 -25.48 1.43
C PHE A 197 25.78 -25.05 0.45
N THR A 198 26.92 -24.57 0.94
CA THR A 198 28.06 -24.19 0.10
C THR A 198 28.57 -25.38 -0.73
N SER A 199 28.58 -26.58 -0.18
CA SER A 199 28.99 -27.80 -0.89
C SER A 199 27.99 -28.20 -1.98
N GLN A 200 26.67 -27.98 -1.73
CA GLN A 200 25.60 -28.15 -2.69
C GLN A 200 25.70 -27.09 -3.81
N ALA A 201 25.99 -25.87 -3.45
CA ALA A 201 26.11 -24.75 -4.38
C ALA A 201 27.20 -24.99 -5.45
N ALA A 202 28.30 -25.63 -5.07
CA ALA A 202 29.38 -25.94 -5.99
C ALA A 202 29.01 -26.98 -7.09
N ARG A 203 27.91 -27.73 -6.90
CA ARG A 203 27.45 -28.82 -7.81
C ARG A 203 26.14 -28.44 -8.54
N THR A 204 25.42 -27.45 -8.10
CA THR A 204 24.12 -27.06 -8.64
C THR A 204 24.26 -25.87 -9.60
N ARG A 205 23.44 -25.81 -10.64
CA ARG A 205 23.41 -24.62 -11.54
C ARG A 205 23.02 -23.39 -10.76
N PRO A 206 23.66 -22.24 -11.00
CA PRO A 206 23.39 -21.01 -10.24
C PRO A 206 21.92 -20.59 -10.20
N THR A 207 21.19 -20.78 -11.31
CA THR A 207 19.76 -20.46 -11.40
C THR A 207 18.89 -21.36 -10.51
N ASP A 208 19.21 -22.64 -10.45
CA ASP A 208 18.47 -23.64 -9.66
C ASP A 208 18.74 -23.42 -8.16
N LEU A 209 19.99 -23.08 -7.84
CA LEU A 209 20.39 -22.73 -6.48
C LEU A 209 19.62 -21.51 -5.95
N VAL A 210 19.56 -20.43 -6.75
CA VAL A 210 18.79 -19.22 -6.38
C VAL A 210 17.31 -19.55 -6.25
N SER A 211 16.76 -20.38 -7.14
CA SER A 211 15.36 -20.81 -7.05
C SER A 211 15.07 -21.60 -5.77
N LEU A 212 15.97 -22.51 -5.39
CA LEU A 212 15.87 -23.29 -4.15
C LEU A 212 15.94 -22.39 -2.92
N LEU A 213 16.92 -21.48 -2.83
CA LEU A 213 17.02 -20.51 -1.74
C LEU A 213 15.77 -19.64 -1.63
N ASN A 214 15.25 -19.19 -2.77
CA ASN A 214 14.02 -18.39 -2.78
C ASN A 214 12.83 -19.17 -2.24
N GLN A 215 12.68 -20.45 -2.57
CA GLN A 215 11.61 -21.29 -2.02
C GLN A 215 11.76 -21.47 -0.51
N ILE A 216 12.97 -21.80 -0.02
CA ILE A 216 13.24 -21.98 1.41
C ILE A 216 12.96 -20.66 2.17
N PHE A 217 13.53 -19.56 1.71
CA PHE A 217 13.37 -18.27 2.40
C PHE A 217 11.94 -17.73 2.32
N SER A 218 11.22 -17.97 1.23
CA SER A 218 9.80 -17.63 1.16
C SER A 218 8.95 -18.42 2.17
N THR A 219 9.30 -19.67 2.42
CA THR A 219 8.66 -20.46 3.49
C THR A 219 8.95 -19.85 4.86
N PHE A 220 10.20 -19.42 5.11
CA PHE A 220 10.56 -18.77 6.38
C PHE A 220 9.92 -17.39 6.52
N ASP A 221 9.77 -16.63 5.44
CA ASP A 221 9.06 -15.35 5.43
C ASP A 221 7.59 -15.53 5.85
N GLN A 222 6.93 -16.60 5.38
CA GLN A 222 5.56 -16.93 5.81
C GLN A 222 5.48 -17.29 7.31
N LEU A 223 6.46 -18.03 7.83
CA LEU A 223 6.55 -18.33 9.27
C LEU A 223 6.78 -17.05 10.11
N ILE A 224 7.63 -16.14 9.64
CA ILE A 224 7.83 -14.82 10.25
C ILE A 224 6.51 -14.07 10.41
N GLU A 225 5.71 -14.01 9.34
CA GLU A 225 4.40 -13.34 9.36
C GLU A 225 3.43 -14.03 10.35
N GLN A 226 3.39 -15.37 10.36
CA GLN A 226 2.52 -16.14 11.27
C GLN A 226 2.84 -15.90 12.74
N HIS A 227 4.13 -15.77 13.09
CA HIS A 227 4.58 -15.50 14.45
C HIS A 227 4.62 -14.00 14.81
N GLY A 228 4.35 -13.10 13.86
CA GLY A 228 4.39 -11.65 14.06
C GLY A 228 5.79 -11.14 14.43
N LEU A 229 6.79 -11.66 13.75
CA LEU A 229 8.22 -11.35 13.93
C LEU A 229 8.74 -10.50 12.78
N GLU A 230 9.99 -10.04 12.88
CA GLU A 230 10.62 -9.23 11.84
C GLU A 230 11.81 -9.97 11.23
N LYS A 231 11.80 -10.08 9.89
CA LYS A 231 12.96 -10.48 9.11
C LYS A 231 13.92 -9.30 8.99
N ILE A 232 15.18 -9.50 9.33
CA ILE A 232 16.18 -8.44 9.18
C ILE A 232 16.87 -8.53 7.82
N LYS A 233 17.48 -9.67 7.52
CA LYS A 233 18.19 -9.91 6.26
C LYS A 233 18.53 -11.37 6.06
N THR A 234 18.96 -11.69 4.85
CA THR A 234 19.71 -12.93 4.55
C THR A 234 21.19 -12.60 4.32
N ILE A 235 22.07 -13.49 4.75
CA ILE A 235 23.55 -13.39 4.58
C ILE A 235 24.02 -14.68 3.93
N GLY A 236 24.06 -14.70 2.59
CA GLY A 236 24.29 -15.95 1.86
C GLY A 236 23.13 -16.92 2.07
N ASP A 237 23.41 -18.07 2.67
CA ASP A 237 22.47 -19.12 3.08
C ASP A 237 21.97 -19.00 4.53
N ALA A 238 22.40 -17.96 5.25
CA ALA A 238 21.93 -17.68 6.59
C ALA A 238 20.74 -16.71 6.57
N TYR A 239 19.78 -16.94 7.47
CA TYR A 239 18.57 -16.15 7.67
C TYR A 239 18.60 -15.51 9.06
N MET A 240 18.34 -14.19 9.14
CA MET A 240 18.33 -13.45 10.39
C MET A 240 16.94 -12.90 10.68
N ALA A 241 16.42 -13.23 11.87
CA ALA A 241 15.12 -12.77 12.34
C ALA A 241 15.22 -12.22 13.77
N VAL A 242 14.23 -11.43 14.16
CA VAL A 242 14.16 -10.82 15.49
C VAL A 242 12.73 -10.73 16.01
N GLY A 243 12.59 -10.87 17.32
CA GLY A 243 11.36 -10.59 18.07
C GLY A 243 11.59 -9.45 19.05
N GLY A 244 10.55 -8.62 19.23
CA GLY A 244 10.59 -7.49 20.17
C GLY A 244 10.92 -6.15 19.56
N LEU A 245 11.05 -6.07 18.23
CA LEU A 245 11.24 -4.82 17.48
C LEU A 245 10.72 -4.95 16.04
N PRO A 246 10.40 -3.85 15.35
CA PRO A 246 10.43 -2.47 15.82
C PRO A 246 9.33 -2.17 16.87
N ILE A 247 8.38 -3.10 17.04
CA ILE A 247 7.31 -3.00 18.05
C ILE A 247 7.67 -3.91 19.23
N PRO A 248 7.88 -3.36 20.44
CA PRO A 248 8.15 -4.18 21.63
C PRO A 248 7.01 -5.14 21.92
N ARG A 249 7.37 -6.40 22.27
CA ARG A 249 6.44 -7.43 22.70
C ARG A 249 7.06 -8.27 23.84
N ASN A 250 6.25 -8.66 24.81
CA ASN A 250 6.75 -9.38 26.00
C ASN A 250 7.13 -10.84 25.72
N ASP A 251 6.47 -11.45 24.73
CA ASP A 251 6.62 -12.86 24.33
C ASP A 251 7.62 -13.03 23.16
N HIS A 252 8.52 -12.07 22.95
CA HIS A 252 9.48 -12.08 21.85
C HIS A 252 10.38 -13.33 21.85
N ALA A 253 10.73 -13.85 23.03
CA ALA A 253 11.61 -15.01 23.14
C ALA A 253 10.86 -16.32 22.85
N GLU A 254 9.61 -16.42 23.29
CA GLU A 254 8.70 -17.53 23.00
C GLU A 254 8.38 -17.58 21.50
N ALA A 255 8.03 -16.45 20.89
CA ALA A 255 7.72 -16.37 19.46
C ALA A 255 8.92 -16.77 18.59
N ILE A 256 10.15 -16.37 18.96
CA ILE A 256 11.38 -16.78 18.28
C ILE A 256 11.66 -18.28 18.48
N ALA A 257 11.36 -18.83 19.65
CA ALA A 257 11.51 -20.27 19.92
C ALA A 257 10.53 -21.10 19.08
N ASP A 258 9.26 -20.67 19.00
CA ASP A 258 8.24 -21.30 18.15
C ASP A 258 8.66 -21.21 16.66
N LEU A 259 9.08 -20.03 16.17
CA LEU A 259 9.63 -19.89 14.83
C LEU A 259 10.78 -20.86 14.55
N ALA A 260 11.73 -20.97 15.47
CA ALA A 260 12.89 -21.85 15.31
C ALA A 260 12.49 -23.34 15.17
N LEU A 261 11.51 -23.79 15.95
CA LEU A 261 10.97 -25.15 15.86
C LEU A 261 10.24 -25.38 14.52
N ASP A 262 9.42 -24.44 14.09
CA ASP A 262 8.70 -24.51 12.81
C ASP A 262 9.67 -24.45 11.61
N MET A 263 10.73 -23.65 11.68
CA MET A 263 11.79 -23.63 10.66
C MET A 263 12.50 -24.99 10.57
N GLN A 264 12.84 -25.64 11.68
CA GLN A 264 13.43 -26.99 11.70
C GLN A 264 12.51 -28.04 11.10
N GLN A 265 11.20 -27.90 11.28
CA GLN A 265 10.22 -28.81 10.70
C GLN A 265 10.03 -28.52 9.20
N SER A 266 9.89 -27.25 8.82
CA SER A 266 9.62 -26.87 7.43
C SER A 266 10.77 -27.14 6.47
N ILE A 267 12.03 -27.05 6.93
CA ILE A 267 13.19 -27.31 6.07
C ILE A 267 13.26 -28.76 5.58
N GLN A 268 12.65 -29.69 6.30
CA GLN A 268 12.67 -31.12 5.96
C GLN A 268 11.92 -31.44 4.66
N GLN A 269 11.05 -30.59 4.18
CA GLN A 269 10.38 -30.76 2.88
C GLN A 269 11.31 -30.51 1.69
N PHE A 270 12.46 -29.86 1.90
CA PHE A 270 13.46 -29.58 0.87
C PHE A 270 14.57 -30.64 0.95
N HIS A 271 14.93 -31.18 -0.19
CA HIS A 271 15.86 -32.30 -0.27
C HIS A 271 17.12 -31.92 -1.07
N ARG A 272 18.25 -32.49 -0.66
CA ARG A 272 19.53 -32.43 -1.37
C ARG A 272 19.50 -33.32 -2.59
N ASP A 273 20.52 -33.21 -3.45
CA ASP A 273 20.67 -34.06 -4.64
C ASP A 273 20.77 -35.56 -4.32
N ASN A 274 21.23 -35.92 -3.12
CA ASN A 274 21.32 -37.29 -2.63
C ASN A 274 19.99 -37.83 -2.05
N GLY A 275 18.92 -37.03 -2.08
CA GLY A 275 17.60 -37.37 -1.52
C GLY A 275 17.44 -37.14 -0.02
N GLU A 276 18.48 -36.71 0.70
CA GLU A 276 18.39 -36.38 2.13
C GLU A 276 17.76 -34.99 2.33
N PRO A 277 16.95 -34.79 3.39
CA PRO A 277 16.42 -33.48 3.70
C PRO A 277 17.54 -32.52 4.11
N PHE A 278 17.35 -31.24 3.80
CA PHE A 278 18.19 -30.17 4.37
C PHE A 278 18.01 -30.09 5.88
N GLN A 279 19.05 -29.64 6.55
CA GLN A 279 19.05 -29.40 8.00
C GLN A 279 19.44 -27.95 8.26
N LEU A 280 18.88 -27.36 9.31
CA LEU A 280 19.29 -26.03 9.80
C LEU A 280 20.18 -26.16 11.02
N ARG A 281 21.07 -25.19 11.15
CA ARG A 281 21.78 -24.89 12.37
C ARG A 281 21.24 -23.54 12.86
N ILE A 282 20.65 -23.51 14.05
CA ILE A 282 19.98 -22.31 14.58
C ILE A 282 20.64 -21.86 15.88
N GLY A 283 20.89 -20.57 15.97
CA GLY A 283 21.41 -19.92 17.17
C GLY A 283 20.51 -18.79 17.64
N ILE A 284 20.20 -18.75 18.93
CA ILE A 284 19.29 -17.75 19.54
C ILE A 284 19.97 -17.08 20.73
N ASN A 285 19.85 -15.76 20.81
CA ASN A 285 20.26 -14.98 21.96
C ASN A 285 19.29 -13.84 22.27
N THR A 286 19.14 -13.53 23.55
CA THR A 286 18.26 -12.45 24.05
C THR A 286 19.09 -11.40 24.78
N GLY A 287 18.83 -10.11 24.51
CA GLY A 287 19.47 -8.99 25.18
C GLY A 287 19.24 -7.66 24.51
N ALA A 288 19.95 -6.63 24.95
CA ALA A 288 19.83 -5.28 24.42
C ALA A 288 20.44 -5.17 23.02
N VAL A 289 19.78 -4.36 22.15
CA VAL A 289 20.21 -4.09 20.78
C VAL A 289 19.96 -2.63 20.39
N VAL A 290 20.68 -2.17 19.38
CA VAL A 290 20.37 -0.94 18.65
C VAL A 290 19.84 -1.35 17.28
N ALA A 291 18.67 -0.84 16.91
CA ALA A 291 18.10 -1.02 15.58
C ALA A 291 18.10 0.32 14.85
N GLY A 292 18.28 0.31 13.53
CA GLY A 292 18.25 1.55 12.80
C GLY A 292 18.36 1.39 11.30
N VAL A 293 18.32 2.52 10.59
CA VAL A 293 18.49 2.57 9.13
C VAL A 293 19.85 3.18 8.82
N ILE A 294 20.63 2.45 8.06
CA ILE A 294 21.92 2.94 7.54
C ILE A 294 21.86 3.03 6.02
N GLY A 295 22.53 4.03 5.48
CA GLY A 295 22.73 4.26 4.05
C GLY A 295 22.02 5.53 3.56
N ILE A 296 22.55 6.08 2.46
CA ILE A 296 21.98 7.26 1.78
C ILE A 296 21.23 6.83 0.50
N LYS A 297 21.78 5.88 -0.24
CA LYS A 297 21.22 5.40 -1.54
C LYS A 297 20.54 4.05 -1.45
N LYS A 298 21.01 3.17 -0.56
CA LYS A 298 20.43 1.86 -0.30
C LYS A 298 20.17 1.78 1.19
N PHE A 299 18.97 2.09 1.60
CA PHE A 299 18.54 1.96 2.99
C PHE A 299 18.56 0.50 3.39
N SER A 300 19.10 0.21 4.57
CA SER A 300 19.08 -1.10 5.20
C SER A 300 18.69 -0.91 6.64
N TYR A 301 17.57 -1.50 7.05
CA TYR A 301 17.23 -1.65 8.46
C TYR A 301 18.03 -2.81 9.02
N ASP A 302 18.82 -2.55 10.03
CA ASP A 302 19.71 -3.55 10.60
C ASP A 302 19.84 -3.41 12.13
N LEU A 303 20.48 -4.40 12.76
CA LEU A 303 20.68 -4.49 14.19
C LEU A 303 22.17 -4.49 14.55
N TRP A 304 22.48 -3.76 15.62
CA TRP A 304 23.84 -3.71 16.17
C TRP A 304 23.82 -3.99 17.67
N GLY A 305 24.91 -4.53 18.11
CA GLY A 305 25.15 -4.80 19.53
C GLY A 305 25.75 -6.18 19.78
N ASP A 306 26.20 -6.38 20.99
CA ASP A 306 26.78 -7.62 21.44
C ASP A 306 25.81 -8.81 21.33
N THR A 307 24.53 -8.54 21.59
CA THR A 307 23.45 -9.53 21.49
C THR A 307 23.38 -10.19 20.12
N VAL A 308 23.56 -9.40 19.05
CA VAL A 308 23.57 -9.88 17.65
C VAL A 308 24.77 -10.80 17.42
N ASN A 309 25.94 -10.36 17.85
CA ASN A 309 27.18 -11.13 17.68
C ASN A 309 27.13 -12.48 18.42
N VAL A 310 26.56 -12.51 19.63
CA VAL A 310 26.40 -13.73 20.41
C VAL A 310 25.40 -14.68 19.74
N ALA A 311 24.26 -14.18 19.21
CA ALA A 311 23.30 -15.01 18.48
C ALA A 311 23.93 -15.66 17.25
N SER A 312 24.70 -14.92 16.45
CA SER A 312 25.43 -15.46 15.31
C SER A 312 26.46 -16.53 15.73
N ARG A 313 27.12 -16.37 16.89
CA ARG A 313 28.04 -17.39 17.42
C ARG A 313 27.32 -18.64 17.94
N MET A 314 26.10 -18.49 18.46
CA MET A 314 25.29 -19.66 18.84
C MET A 314 24.95 -20.48 17.58
N GLU A 315 24.65 -19.82 16.47
CA GLU A 315 24.47 -20.49 15.20
C GLU A 315 25.78 -21.18 14.74
N THR A 316 26.86 -20.42 14.53
CA THR A 316 28.12 -20.91 13.95
C THR A 316 28.75 -22.06 14.76
N GLN A 317 28.59 -22.07 16.07
CA GLN A 317 29.07 -23.13 16.97
C GLN A 317 27.97 -24.17 17.28
N GLY A 318 26.82 -24.09 16.60
CA GLY A 318 25.73 -25.03 16.73
C GLY A 318 26.03 -26.37 16.04
N GLU A 319 25.09 -27.29 16.12
CA GLU A 319 25.09 -28.60 15.45
C GLU A 319 23.95 -28.69 14.45
N ALA A 320 24.16 -29.44 13.37
CA ALA A 320 23.15 -29.69 12.35
C ALA A 320 21.87 -30.29 12.97
N GLY A 321 20.73 -29.76 12.58
CA GLY A 321 19.42 -30.18 13.08
C GLY A 321 19.10 -29.72 14.50
N LYS A 322 19.95 -28.88 15.12
CA LYS A 322 19.74 -28.42 16.50
C LYS A 322 19.56 -26.90 16.62
N ILE A 323 18.85 -26.49 17.66
CA ILE A 323 18.62 -25.10 18.02
C ILE A 323 19.38 -24.80 19.30
N GLN A 324 20.43 -23.98 19.20
CA GLN A 324 21.27 -23.58 20.34
C GLN A 324 20.82 -22.23 20.90
N VAL A 325 20.64 -22.19 22.23
CA VAL A 325 20.27 -20.95 22.91
C VAL A 325 21.26 -20.61 24.04
N THR A 326 21.42 -19.31 24.29
CA THR A 326 22.19 -18.83 25.45
C THR A 326 21.44 -19.03 26.76
N ALA A 327 22.14 -18.91 27.88
CA ALA A 327 21.55 -18.91 29.21
C ALA A 327 20.52 -17.77 29.38
N ALA A 328 20.72 -16.60 28.75
CA ALA A 328 19.78 -15.49 28.78
C ALA A 328 18.41 -15.90 28.19
N THR A 329 18.43 -16.47 26.97
CA THR A 329 17.21 -16.97 26.33
C THR A 329 16.58 -18.12 27.13
N TYR A 330 17.39 -19.10 27.57
CA TYR A 330 16.92 -20.21 28.39
C TYR A 330 16.17 -19.75 29.63
N GLN A 331 16.72 -18.82 30.43
CA GLN A 331 16.08 -18.33 31.64
C GLN A 331 14.69 -17.74 31.40
N ARG A 332 14.50 -17.13 30.24
CA ARG A 332 13.27 -16.46 29.87
C ARG A 332 12.16 -17.46 29.52
N ILE A 333 12.47 -18.54 28.82
CA ILE A 333 11.46 -19.46 28.27
C ILE A 333 11.52 -20.89 28.83
N LYS A 334 12.36 -21.14 29.84
CA LYS A 334 12.55 -22.49 30.42
C LYS A 334 11.29 -23.15 30.95
N HIS A 335 10.26 -22.38 31.28
CA HIS A 335 9.00 -22.90 31.80
C HIS A 335 8.03 -23.34 30.72
N SER A 336 8.23 -22.86 29.48
CA SER A 336 7.35 -23.12 28.34
C SER A 336 7.93 -24.13 27.36
N TYR A 337 9.22 -24.45 27.48
CA TYR A 337 9.92 -25.32 26.53
C TYR A 337 10.81 -26.34 27.25
N ARG A 338 11.09 -27.45 26.58
CA ARG A 338 12.04 -28.49 27.03
C ARG A 338 13.43 -28.19 26.48
N PHE A 339 14.41 -28.34 27.37
CA PHE A 339 15.81 -28.07 27.04
C PHE A 339 16.72 -29.22 27.51
N GLU A 340 17.81 -29.37 26.79
CA GLU A 340 18.96 -30.15 27.21
C GLU A 340 20.15 -29.22 27.43
N LYS A 341 20.87 -29.35 28.54
CA LYS A 341 22.07 -28.56 28.82
C LYS A 341 23.22 -29.04 27.92
N ARG A 342 23.70 -28.23 26.99
CA ARG A 342 24.89 -28.52 26.18
C ARG A 342 26.17 -28.41 27.02
N GLY A 343 26.25 -27.44 27.91
CA GLY A 343 27.41 -27.12 28.72
C GLY A 343 28.05 -25.78 28.32
N ALA A 344 29.29 -25.58 28.81
CA ALA A 344 30.05 -24.38 28.50
C ALA A 344 30.77 -24.49 27.14
N ILE A 345 30.69 -23.44 26.36
CA ILE A 345 31.41 -23.27 25.09
C ILE A 345 32.24 -22.00 25.12
N ALA A 346 33.40 -22.00 24.50
CA ALA A 346 34.22 -20.81 24.38
C ALA A 346 33.69 -19.89 23.30
N VAL A 347 33.19 -18.70 23.68
CA VAL A 347 32.68 -17.68 22.77
C VAL A 347 33.69 -16.54 22.64
N LYS A 348 34.19 -16.29 21.43
CA LYS A 348 35.22 -15.25 21.18
C LYS A 348 34.78 -13.88 21.73
N GLY A 349 35.57 -13.29 22.61
CA GLY A 349 35.30 -12.01 23.25
C GLY A 349 34.34 -12.07 24.45
N LYS A 350 33.86 -13.27 24.88
CA LYS A 350 32.96 -13.49 26.01
C LYS A 350 33.48 -14.53 27.01
N GLY A 351 34.52 -15.29 26.63
CA GLY A 351 34.97 -16.42 27.45
C GLY A 351 34.01 -17.60 27.37
N GLU A 352 33.90 -18.37 28.45
CA GLU A 352 33.02 -19.52 28.51
C GLU A 352 31.56 -19.09 28.77
N MET A 353 30.64 -19.60 27.97
CA MET A 353 29.20 -19.38 28.10
C MET A 353 28.46 -20.71 28.18
N THR A 354 27.61 -20.83 29.17
CA THR A 354 26.70 -22.01 29.28
C THR A 354 25.59 -21.88 28.22
N THR A 355 25.39 -22.94 27.48
CA THR A 355 24.39 -23.02 26.41
C THR A 355 23.48 -24.24 26.57
N TYR A 356 22.34 -24.19 25.88
CA TYR A 356 21.31 -25.20 25.96
C TYR A 356 20.79 -25.51 24.54
N TRP A 357 20.33 -26.75 24.35
CA TRP A 357 19.58 -27.16 23.18
C TRP A 357 18.10 -27.00 23.45
N LEU A 358 17.38 -26.24 22.62
CA LEU A 358 15.93 -26.17 22.61
C LEU A 358 15.39 -27.39 21.87
N LEU A 359 14.55 -28.20 22.52
CA LEU A 359 14.07 -29.47 21.99
C LEU A 359 12.62 -29.39 21.46
N ALA A 360 11.71 -28.88 22.27
CA ALA A 360 10.28 -28.82 21.94
C ALA A 360 9.52 -27.89 22.90
N LYS A 361 8.29 -27.57 22.58
CA LYS A 361 7.33 -26.91 23.49
C LYS A 361 6.88 -27.87 24.60
N ALA A 362 6.74 -27.39 25.83
CA ALA A 362 6.45 -28.24 27.00
C ALA A 362 5.07 -28.95 26.97
N CYS A 363 4.12 -28.41 26.14
CA CYS A 363 2.76 -28.98 26.03
C CYS A 363 2.63 -30.13 25.02
N ASP A 364 3.69 -30.51 24.29
CA ASP A 364 3.66 -31.56 23.26
C ASP A 364 3.81 -32.99 23.80
N ASP A 365 3.71 -33.20 25.10
CA ASP A 365 3.69 -34.54 25.71
C ASP A 365 2.34 -35.27 25.46
N LYS A 366 2.11 -35.74 24.25
CA LYS A 366 1.33 -36.97 24.07
C LYS A 366 2.28 -38.13 24.26
N PRO A 367 2.07 -39.00 25.29
CA PRO A 367 2.92 -40.17 25.46
C PRO A 367 2.83 -41.03 24.20
N LEU A 368 3.96 -41.33 23.59
CA LEU A 368 4.07 -42.38 22.57
C LEU A 368 3.39 -43.62 23.16
N ARG A 369 2.26 -44.01 22.56
CA ARG A 369 1.61 -45.29 22.88
C ARG A 369 2.64 -46.39 22.69
N ALA A 370 3.07 -46.98 23.81
CA ALA A 370 3.81 -48.22 23.83
C ALA A 370 3.02 -49.25 23.03
N SER A 371 3.64 -49.74 21.96
CA SER A 371 3.16 -50.90 21.22
C SER A 371 3.00 -52.05 22.19
N VAL A 372 1.76 -52.36 22.55
CA VAL A 372 1.42 -53.58 23.27
C VAL A 372 1.69 -54.76 22.32
N GLU A 373 2.76 -55.47 22.59
CA GLU A 373 3.00 -56.83 22.03
C GLU A 373 1.82 -57.73 22.48
N LEU A 374 0.98 -58.07 21.51
CA LEU A 374 0.03 -59.16 21.68
C LEU A 374 0.82 -60.47 21.55
N THR A 375 1.28 -61.02 22.69
CA THR A 375 1.68 -62.40 22.76
C THR A 375 0.43 -63.27 22.62
N ALA A 376 0.31 -63.92 21.46
CA ALA A 376 -0.58 -65.05 21.26
C ALA A 376 -0.22 -66.16 22.25
N LYS A 377 -1.12 -66.52 23.13
CA LYS A 377 -1.13 -67.85 23.77
C LYS A 377 -2.21 -68.69 23.11
N THR A 378 -1.74 -69.66 22.34
CA THR A 378 -2.42 -70.88 21.96
C THR A 378 -2.87 -71.67 23.21
N ASN A 379 -4.13 -71.97 23.29
CA ASN A 379 -4.67 -73.30 23.61
C ASN A 379 -6.12 -73.37 23.16
#